data_5edbf25903c3331d3275eb01defe48ec
#
_entry.id   5edbf25903c3331d3275eb01defe48ec
#
_cell.length_a   1.000
_cell.length_b   1.000
_cell.length_c   1.000
_cell.angle_alpha   90.00
_cell.angle_beta   90.00
_cell.angle_gamma   90.00
#
_symmetry.space_group_name_H-M   'P 1'
#
loop_
_entity.id
_entity.type
_entity.pdbx_description
1 polymer ?
#
loop_
_entity_poly.entity_id
_entity_poly.type
_entity_poly.pdbx_seq_one_letter_code
_entity_poly.pdbx_strand_id
1 'polypeptide(L)'
;MRTIALFLFIFSLILTGCGGSSVITTEDGRELNGQQQREELERITSMIENGNFTFTVQSVNPQGSSPIYPSTEYTLSAEDGTYRAYLPYFGRSYRAEYGGNGGIDFEGEPEELEIETNRRRNKVTVRFTIDQPDEQYDVTLEIGAGSYGTMTIISPYRRAISYYGNISG
;
A
#
# COMPACT_ATOMS: atom_id res chain seq x y z
N MET A 1 4.56 60.24 -6.64
CA MET A 1 4.25 59.16 -7.58
C MET A 1 5.40 58.15 -7.79
N ARG A 2 6.67 58.54 -7.71
CA ARG A 2 7.84 57.62 -7.89
C ARG A 2 8.05 56.62 -6.73
N THR A 3 7.64 56.97 -5.52
CA THR A 3 7.76 56.11 -4.32
C THR A 3 6.69 55.01 -4.21
N ILE A 4 5.51 55.26 -4.76
CA ILE A 4 4.39 54.28 -4.78
C ILE A 4 4.68 53.16 -5.80
N ALA A 5 5.32 53.47 -6.93
CA ALA A 5 5.71 52.49 -7.94
C ALA A 5 6.79 51.52 -7.44
N LEU A 6 7.69 51.98 -6.54
CA LEU A 6 8.72 51.14 -5.95
C LEU A 6 8.15 50.12 -4.92
N PHE A 7 7.13 50.53 -4.17
CA PHE A 7 6.45 49.63 -3.21
C PHE A 7 5.62 48.53 -3.91
N LEU A 8 5.00 48.82 -5.05
CA LEU A 8 4.27 47.84 -5.84
C LEU A 8 5.20 46.79 -6.48
N PHE A 9 6.44 47.18 -6.83
CA PHE A 9 7.39 46.25 -7.43
C PHE A 9 7.98 45.28 -6.39
N ILE A 10 8.16 45.70 -5.14
CA ILE A 10 8.66 44.87 -4.05
C ILE A 10 7.60 43.87 -3.58
N PHE A 11 6.30 44.21 -3.64
CA PHE A 11 5.20 43.33 -3.26
C PHE A 11 4.97 42.17 -4.28
N SER A 12 5.37 42.35 -5.54
CA SER A 12 5.25 41.32 -6.58
C SER A 12 6.27 40.19 -6.48
N LEU A 13 7.33 40.31 -5.67
CA LEU A 13 8.40 39.32 -5.57
C LEU A 13 8.17 38.26 -4.45
N ILE A 14 7.08 38.35 -3.68
CA ILE A 14 6.86 37.46 -2.51
C ILE A 14 5.91 36.27 -2.85
N LEU A 15 5.46 36.15 -4.10
CA LEU A 15 4.57 35.06 -4.55
C LEU A 15 5.32 33.92 -5.27
N THR A 16 6.60 33.67 -4.93
CA THR A 16 7.21 32.39 -5.24
C THR A 16 6.68 31.36 -4.24
N GLY A 17 5.50 30.83 -4.55
CA GLY A 17 4.94 29.71 -3.83
C GLY A 17 5.91 28.54 -3.83
N CYS A 18 6.35 28.15 -2.65
CA CYS A 18 7.08 26.91 -2.41
C CYS A 18 6.14 25.76 -2.79
N GLY A 19 6.21 25.27 -4.02
CA GLY A 19 5.60 24.00 -4.42
C GLY A 19 6.32 22.92 -3.66
N GLY A 20 5.72 22.45 -2.56
CA GLY A 20 6.25 21.31 -1.80
C GLY A 20 6.26 20.08 -2.71
N SER A 21 7.40 19.76 -3.28
CA SER A 21 7.63 18.49 -3.94
C SER A 21 7.65 17.41 -2.86
N SER A 22 6.68 16.50 -2.86
CA SER A 22 6.74 15.33 -2.00
C SER A 22 7.92 14.47 -2.47
N VAL A 23 8.94 14.37 -1.63
CA VAL A 23 10.07 13.49 -1.87
C VAL A 23 9.61 12.06 -1.62
N ILE A 24 9.70 11.22 -2.64
CA ILE A 24 9.46 9.78 -2.52
C ILE A 24 10.84 9.11 -2.49
N THR A 25 11.06 8.29 -1.47
CA THR A 25 12.31 7.57 -1.25
C THR A 25 12.09 6.08 -1.53
N THR A 26 13.02 5.46 -2.23
CA THR A 26 13.04 4.01 -2.49
C THR A 26 13.54 3.23 -1.27
N GLU A 27 13.43 1.90 -1.31
CA GLU A 27 13.93 0.99 -0.26
C GLU A 27 15.42 1.16 0.02
N ASP A 28 16.23 1.43 -1.00
CA ASP A 28 17.67 1.71 -0.91
C ASP A 28 18.00 3.16 -0.53
N GLY A 29 17.03 3.96 -0.11
CA GLY A 29 17.19 5.33 0.40
C GLY A 29 17.40 6.40 -0.67
N ARG A 30 17.21 6.10 -1.98
CA ARG A 30 17.32 7.10 -3.05
C ARG A 30 16.06 7.94 -3.14
N GLU A 31 16.26 9.24 -3.26
CA GLU A 31 15.18 10.18 -3.59
C GLU A 31 14.86 10.13 -5.09
N LEU A 32 13.59 9.89 -5.41
CA LEU A 32 13.10 9.85 -6.78
C LEU A 32 12.65 11.24 -7.25
N ASN A 33 13.18 11.71 -8.37
CA ASN A 33 12.63 12.87 -9.05
C ASN A 33 11.29 12.51 -9.75
N GLY A 34 10.54 13.51 -10.21
CA GLY A 34 9.21 13.30 -10.76
C GLY A 34 9.14 12.40 -12.01
N GLN A 35 10.22 12.27 -12.78
CA GLN A 35 10.28 11.32 -13.90
C GLN A 35 10.51 9.90 -13.40
N GLN A 36 11.48 9.71 -12.52
CA GLN A 36 11.78 8.42 -11.89
C GLN A 36 10.57 7.86 -11.12
N GLN A 37 9.79 8.74 -10.45
CA GLN A 37 8.55 8.33 -9.79
C GLN A 37 7.53 7.75 -10.77
N ARG A 38 7.41 8.32 -11.98
CA ARG A 38 6.51 7.81 -13.02
C ARG A 38 7.00 6.48 -13.59
N GLU A 39 8.28 6.37 -13.89
CA GLU A 39 8.90 5.14 -14.40
C GLU A 39 8.75 4.00 -13.38
N GLU A 40 8.99 4.28 -12.10
CA GLU A 40 8.85 3.29 -11.03
C GLU A 40 7.39 2.89 -10.82
N LEU A 41 6.44 3.85 -10.88
CA LEU A 41 5.02 3.54 -10.82
C LEU A 41 4.57 2.64 -11.96
N GLU A 42 5.05 2.89 -13.19
CA GLU A 42 4.75 2.05 -14.35
C GLU A 42 5.34 0.65 -14.21
N ARG A 43 6.57 0.53 -13.69
CA ARG A 43 7.20 -0.76 -13.37
C ARG A 43 6.37 -1.57 -12.36
N ILE A 44 5.96 -0.93 -11.25
CA ILE A 44 5.13 -1.56 -10.22
C ILE A 44 3.77 -1.95 -10.79
N THR A 45 3.14 -1.08 -11.58
CA THR A 45 1.85 -1.38 -12.22
C THR A 45 1.96 -2.62 -13.10
N SER A 46 2.96 -2.66 -14.00
CA SER A 46 3.17 -3.80 -14.90
C SER A 46 3.47 -5.10 -14.14
N MET A 47 4.23 -5.04 -13.07
CA MET A 47 4.52 -6.18 -12.21
C MET A 47 3.25 -6.76 -11.59
N ILE A 48 2.37 -5.89 -11.09
CA ILE A 48 1.09 -6.28 -10.49
C ILE A 48 0.13 -6.82 -11.57
N GLU A 49 0.02 -6.16 -12.73
CA GLU A 49 -0.81 -6.61 -13.86
C GLU A 49 -0.38 -7.96 -14.42
N ASN A 50 0.91 -8.27 -14.37
CA ASN A 50 1.46 -9.58 -14.76
C ASN A 50 1.20 -10.67 -13.71
N GLY A 51 0.70 -10.31 -12.52
CA GLY A 51 0.38 -11.26 -11.46
C GLY A 51 1.59 -11.97 -10.86
N ASN A 52 2.77 -11.34 -10.88
CA ASN A 52 4.00 -11.89 -10.31
C ASN A 52 4.62 -10.86 -9.36
N PHE A 53 4.24 -10.93 -8.09
CA PHE A 53 4.77 -10.03 -7.06
C PHE A 53 4.68 -10.67 -5.67
N THR A 54 5.49 -10.13 -4.77
CA THR A 54 5.43 -10.42 -3.33
C THR A 54 5.37 -9.12 -2.54
N PHE A 55 4.36 -8.99 -1.69
CA PHE A 55 4.28 -7.93 -0.68
C PHE A 55 4.76 -8.48 0.65
N THR A 56 5.88 -7.94 1.15
CA THR A 56 6.50 -8.35 2.42
C THR A 56 6.10 -7.38 3.53
N VAL A 57 5.55 -7.93 4.61
CA VAL A 57 5.06 -7.16 5.77
C VAL A 57 6.22 -6.72 6.66
N GLN A 58 6.28 -5.42 6.94
CA GLN A 58 7.23 -4.82 7.89
C GLN A 58 6.58 -4.45 9.22
N SER A 59 5.31 -4.04 9.20
CA SER A 59 4.54 -3.81 10.42
C SER A 59 3.07 -4.16 10.26
N VAL A 60 2.46 -4.56 11.36
CA VAL A 60 1.03 -4.85 11.47
C VAL A 60 0.39 -3.73 12.28
N ASN A 61 -0.71 -3.19 11.78
CA ASN A 61 -1.42 -2.08 12.39
C ASN A 61 -2.85 -2.51 12.77
N PRO A 62 -3.03 -3.12 13.95
CA PRO A 62 -4.36 -3.49 14.44
C PRO A 62 -5.15 -2.22 14.76
N GLN A 63 -6.44 -2.23 14.44
CA GLN A 63 -7.29 -1.06 14.69
C GLN A 63 -7.40 -0.74 16.19
N GLY A 64 -6.96 0.45 16.61
CA GLY A 64 -7.00 0.92 17.98
C GLY A 64 -5.84 0.46 18.86
N SER A 65 -4.75 -0.04 18.26
CA SER A 65 -3.52 -0.44 18.96
C SER A 65 -2.29 0.18 18.30
N SER A 66 -1.15 0.14 18.98
CA SER A 66 0.13 0.54 18.41
C SER A 66 0.59 -0.45 17.34
N PRO A 67 1.39 0.00 16.35
CA PRO A 67 2.00 -0.88 15.37
C PRO A 67 2.84 -1.99 16.03
N ILE A 68 2.79 -3.19 15.45
CA ILE A 68 3.56 -4.36 15.87
C ILE A 68 4.54 -4.70 14.75
N TYR A 69 5.80 -4.91 15.10
CA TYR A 69 6.86 -5.28 14.16
C TYR A 69 7.15 -6.78 14.32
N PRO A 70 6.69 -7.63 13.40
CA PRO A 70 6.91 -9.06 13.52
C PRO A 70 8.38 -9.42 13.30
N SER A 71 8.84 -10.45 13.98
CA SER A 71 10.19 -11.02 13.81
C SER A 71 10.25 -12.13 12.75
N THR A 72 9.09 -12.59 12.29
CA THR A 72 8.94 -13.59 11.24
C THR A 72 8.49 -12.88 9.97
N GLU A 73 8.96 -13.35 8.82
CA GLU A 73 8.51 -12.84 7.53
C GLU A 73 7.07 -13.30 7.25
N TYR A 74 6.24 -12.34 6.87
CA TYR A 74 4.87 -12.54 6.47
C TYR A 74 4.64 -11.88 5.11
N THR A 75 3.96 -12.59 4.22
CA THR A 75 3.83 -12.17 2.83
C THR A 75 2.41 -12.33 2.29
N LEU A 76 2.09 -11.50 1.29
CA LEU A 76 1.11 -11.78 0.27
C LEU A 76 1.86 -11.92 -1.06
N SER A 77 1.75 -13.05 -1.73
CA SER A 77 2.32 -13.27 -3.06
C SER A 77 1.23 -13.52 -4.09
N ALA A 78 1.51 -13.13 -5.34
CA ALA A 78 0.76 -13.50 -6.53
C ALA A 78 1.72 -14.19 -7.50
N GLU A 79 1.35 -15.35 -8.00
CA GLU A 79 2.09 -16.14 -8.97
C GLU A 79 1.11 -16.94 -9.83
N ASP A 80 1.22 -16.82 -11.16
CA ASP A 80 0.39 -17.54 -12.14
C ASP A 80 -1.13 -17.47 -11.85
N GLY A 81 -1.62 -16.29 -11.43
CA GLY A 81 -3.03 -16.06 -11.13
C GLY A 81 -3.47 -16.53 -9.73
N THR A 82 -2.59 -17.20 -8.99
CA THR A 82 -2.88 -17.66 -7.62
C THR A 82 -2.31 -16.67 -6.60
N TYR A 83 -3.14 -16.25 -5.66
CA TYR A 83 -2.77 -15.38 -4.55
C TYR A 83 -2.64 -16.21 -3.29
N ARG A 84 -1.51 -16.04 -2.57
CA ARG A 84 -1.23 -16.71 -1.29
C ARG A 84 -0.89 -15.68 -0.25
N ALA A 85 -1.50 -15.78 0.92
CA ALA A 85 -1.16 -14.94 2.05
C ALA A 85 -0.94 -15.80 3.30
N TYR A 86 0.14 -15.49 4.01
CA TYR A 86 0.38 -15.96 5.36
C TYR A 86 0.72 -14.75 6.23
N LEU A 87 -0.27 -14.33 7.07
CA LEU A 87 -0.24 -13.05 7.76
C LEU A 87 -0.61 -13.22 9.24
N PRO A 88 0.05 -12.51 10.16
CA PRO A 88 -0.31 -12.53 11.57
C PRO A 88 -1.57 -11.68 11.78
N TYR A 89 -2.47 -12.13 12.64
CA TYR A 89 -3.64 -11.37 13.02
C TYR A 89 -3.62 -11.08 14.52
N PHE A 90 -3.57 -9.79 14.88
CA PHE A 90 -3.55 -9.30 16.26
C PHE A 90 -4.82 -8.51 16.61
N GLY A 91 -5.89 -8.68 15.84
CA GLY A 91 -7.17 -8.02 16.05
C GLY A 91 -8.14 -8.86 16.90
N ARG A 92 -9.39 -8.38 16.99
CA ARG A 92 -10.48 -9.15 17.59
C ARG A 92 -11.14 -10.03 16.54
N SER A 93 -11.20 -11.34 16.80
CA SER A 93 -12.06 -12.28 16.09
C SER A 93 -13.43 -12.34 16.79
N TYR A 94 -14.50 -12.38 16.02
CA TYR A 94 -15.88 -12.52 16.52
C TYR A 94 -16.35 -13.99 16.47
N ARG A 95 -15.54 -14.87 15.88
CA ARG A 95 -15.78 -16.31 15.79
C ARG A 95 -14.67 -17.05 16.55
N ALA A 96 -15.04 -18.03 17.33
CA ALA A 96 -14.06 -18.91 17.98
C ALA A 96 -13.43 -19.84 16.94
N GLU A 97 -12.13 -19.67 16.71
CA GLU A 97 -11.37 -20.57 15.85
C GLU A 97 -11.07 -21.86 16.62
N TYR A 98 -11.64 -22.98 16.16
CA TYR A 98 -11.27 -24.30 16.67
C TYR A 98 -10.04 -24.79 15.91
N GLY A 99 -8.87 -24.70 16.52
CA GLY A 99 -7.63 -25.34 16.03
C GLY A 99 -6.79 -24.55 15.03
N GLY A 100 -7.11 -23.28 14.74
CA GLY A 100 -6.30 -22.41 13.89
C GLY A 100 -5.22 -21.64 14.66
N ASN A 101 -4.13 -21.26 13.97
CA ASN A 101 -3.04 -20.42 14.51
C ASN A 101 -3.42 -18.93 14.64
N GLY A 102 -4.70 -18.57 14.50
CA GLY A 102 -5.19 -17.20 14.68
C GLY A 102 -4.76 -16.21 13.59
N GLY A 103 -4.00 -16.61 12.58
CA GLY A 103 -3.55 -15.80 11.46
C GLY A 103 -4.59 -15.65 10.35
N ILE A 104 -4.24 -14.89 9.33
CA ILE A 104 -4.92 -14.87 8.02
C ILE A 104 -4.06 -15.72 7.09
N ASP A 105 -4.62 -16.81 6.64
CA ASP A 105 -3.96 -17.80 5.78
C ASP A 105 -4.92 -18.16 4.66
N PHE A 106 -4.57 -17.87 3.42
CA PHE A 106 -5.36 -18.22 2.26
C PHE A 106 -4.52 -18.51 1.04
N GLU A 107 -5.05 -19.34 0.17
CA GLU A 107 -4.54 -19.59 -1.18
C GLU A 107 -5.73 -19.76 -2.14
N GLY A 108 -5.71 -19.01 -3.26
CA GLY A 108 -6.77 -19.09 -4.26
C GLY A 108 -6.62 -18.10 -5.39
N GLU A 109 -7.46 -18.25 -6.40
CA GLU A 109 -7.61 -17.25 -7.47
C GLU A 109 -8.44 -16.07 -6.94
N PRO A 110 -8.05 -14.82 -7.21
CA PRO A 110 -8.80 -13.66 -6.77
C PRO A 110 -10.11 -13.50 -7.55
N GLU A 111 -11.17 -13.17 -6.85
CA GLU A 111 -12.42 -12.71 -7.44
C GLU A 111 -12.45 -11.17 -7.45
N GLU A 112 -13.21 -10.58 -8.39
CA GLU A 112 -13.40 -9.12 -8.50
C GLU A 112 -12.07 -8.32 -8.53
N LEU A 113 -11.02 -8.87 -9.17
CA LEU A 113 -9.72 -8.22 -9.25
C LEU A 113 -9.79 -6.90 -10.02
N GLU A 114 -9.52 -5.80 -9.33
CA GLU A 114 -9.46 -4.45 -9.87
C GLU A 114 -8.08 -3.84 -9.60
N ILE A 115 -7.44 -3.30 -10.65
CA ILE A 115 -6.16 -2.61 -10.56
C ILE A 115 -6.34 -1.17 -11.07
N GLU A 116 -6.12 -0.19 -10.22
CA GLU A 116 -6.26 1.24 -10.53
C GLU A 116 -4.93 1.97 -10.32
N THR A 117 -4.41 2.61 -11.36
CA THR A 117 -3.20 3.44 -11.29
C THR A 117 -3.56 4.93 -11.24
N ASN A 118 -3.23 5.58 -10.13
CA ASN A 118 -3.40 7.02 -9.95
C ASN A 118 -2.07 7.76 -10.12
N ARG A 119 -1.81 8.23 -11.35
CA ARG A 119 -0.57 8.96 -11.70
C ARG A 119 -0.40 10.28 -10.95
N ARG A 120 -1.51 10.94 -10.54
CA ARG A 120 -1.42 12.21 -9.78
C ARG A 120 -0.96 12.01 -8.35
N ARG A 121 -1.29 10.86 -7.77
CA ARG A 121 -0.91 10.48 -6.40
C ARG A 121 0.30 9.55 -6.36
N ASN A 122 0.87 9.21 -7.51
CA ASN A 122 1.96 8.22 -7.66
C ASN A 122 1.66 6.91 -6.90
N LYS A 123 0.45 6.36 -7.12
CA LYS A 123 -0.05 5.21 -6.37
C LYS A 123 -0.78 4.22 -7.30
N VAL A 124 -0.56 2.93 -7.07
CA VAL A 124 -1.37 1.82 -7.58
C VAL A 124 -2.25 1.31 -6.45
N THR A 125 -3.50 1.03 -6.74
CA THR A 125 -4.44 0.36 -5.83
C THR A 125 -4.91 -0.93 -6.47
N VAL A 126 -4.79 -2.04 -5.73
CA VAL A 126 -5.28 -3.36 -6.12
C VAL A 126 -6.39 -3.74 -5.14
N ARG A 127 -7.54 -4.16 -5.65
CA ARG A 127 -8.65 -4.69 -4.86
C ARG A 127 -9.02 -6.06 -5.38
N PHE A 128 -9.26 -6.99 -4.50
CA PHE A 128 -9.74 -8.31 -4.83
C PHE A 128 -10.38 -8.98 -3.63
N THR A 129 -11.16 -10.01 -3.90
CA THR A 129 -11.78 -10.87 -2.89
C THR A 129 -11.19 -12.27 -3.02
N ILE A 130 -10.95 -12.92 -1.89
CA ILE A 130 -10.63 -14.36 -1.80
C ILE A 130 -11.72 -15.04 -1.00
N ASP A 131 -12.41 -15.96 -1.64
CA ASP A 131 -13.44 -16.79 -0.98
C ASP A 131 -12.82 -18.10 -0.52
N GLN A 132 -12.87 -18.36 0.79
CA GLN A 132 -12.44 -19.62 1.42
C GLN A 132 -13.66 -20.30 2.05
N PRO A 133 -13.65 -21.62 2.23
CA PRO A 133 -14.81 -22.34 2.77
C PRO A 133 -15.35 -21.80 4.10
N ASP A 134 -14.48 -21.23 4.91
CA ASP A 134 -14.83 -20.76 6.26
C ASP A 134 -14.87 -19.22 6.39
N GLU A 135 -14.25 -18.49 5.49
CA GLU A 135 -14.11 -17.04 5.61
C GLU A 135 -13.81 -16.38 4.24
N GLN A 136 -14.43 -15.25 3.97
CA GLN A 136 -14.15 -14.39 2.82
C GLN A 136 -13.22 -13.24 3.26
N TYR A 137 -12.27 -12.90 2.39
CA TYR A 137 -11.33 -11.81 2.62
C TYR A 137 -11.41 -10.76 1.51
N ASP A 138 -11.78 -9.53 1.87
CA ASP A 138 -11.69 -8.38 0.98
C ASP A 138 -10.34 -7.70 1.19
N VAL A 139 -9.50 -7.70 0.17
CA VAL A 139 -8.14 -7.19 0.23
C VAL A 139 -8.00 -5.92 -0.59
N THR A 140 -7.45 -4.88 0.02
CA THR A 140 -7.04 -3.65 -0.66
C THR A 140 -5.56 -3.43 -0.44
N LEU A 141 -4.78 -3.38 -1.53
CA LEU A 141 -3.34 -3.10 -1.50
C LEU A 141 -3.07 -1.78 -2.20
N GLU A 142 -2.48 -0.82 -1.49
CA GLU A 142 -2.12 0.50 -2.00
C GLU A 142 -0.61 0.67 -1.99
N ILE A 143 0.02 0.78 -3.16
CA ILE A 143 1.48 0.87 -3.32
C ILE A 143 1.87 2.21 -3.94
N GLY A 144 2.80 2.92 -3.32
CA GLY A 144 3.40 4.14 -3.86
C GLY A 144 4.59 3.84 -4.79
N ALA A 145 5.02 4.85 -5.55
CA ALA A 145 6.18 4.76 -6.45
C ALA A 145 7.52 4.47 -5.76
N GLY A 146 7.58 4.45 -4.43
CA GLY A 146 8.75 4.00 -3.66
C GLY A 146 8.74 2.51 -3.32
N SER A 147 7.84 1.72 -3.90
CA SER A 147 7.61 0.28 -3.62
C SER A 147 7.05 -0.01 -2.23
N TYR A 148 6.83 0.99 -1.39
CA TYR A 148 6.15 0.83 -0.10
C TYR A 148 4.65 1.05 -0.21
N GLY A 149 3.91 0.37 0.66
CA GLY A 149 2.47 0.50 0.69
C GLY A 149 1.78 -0.07 1.90
N THR A 150 0.47 -0.05 1.84
CA THR A 150 -0.40 -0.57 2.88
C THR A 150 -1.38 -1.57 2.27
N MET A 151 -1.44 -2.74 2.87
CA MET A 151 -2.46 -3.74 2.60
C MET A 151 -3.49 -3.72 3.73
N THR A 152 -4.76 -3.62 3.38
CA THR A 152 -5.88 -3.70 4.33
C THR A 152 -6.71 -4.93 4.03
N ILE A 153 -7.03 -5.70 5.05
CA ILE A 153 -7.88 -6.89 4.95
C ILE A 153 -9.11 -6.71 5.82
N ILE A 154 -10.27 -6.94 5.22
CA ILE A 154 -11.57 -6.92 5.86
C ILE A 154 -12.18 -8.32 5.74
N SER A 155 -12.83 -8.79 6.78
CA SER A 155 -13.56 -10.04 6.81
C SER A 155 -14.80 -9.89 7.70
N PRO A 156 -15.89 -10.64 7.44
CA PRO A 156 -17.09 -10.59 8.27
C PRO A 156 -16.88 -11.02 9.72
N TYR A 157 -15.88 -11.85 9.97
CA TYR A 157 -15.67 -12.46 11.28
C TYR A 157 -14.53 -11.83 12.08
N ARG A 158 -13.82 -10.87 11.50
CA ARG A 158 -12.65 -10.23 12.10
C ARG A 158 -12.73 -8.71 11.99
N ARG A 159 -12.13 -8.02 12.94
CA ARG A 159 -11.92 -6.59 12.81
C ARG A 159 -10.93 -6.32 11.67
N ALA A 160 -11.17 -5.27 10.88
CA ALA A 160 -10.23 -4.86 9.85
C ALA A 160 -8.82 -4.68 10.41
N ILE A 161 -7.83 -5.11 9.65
CA ILE A 161 -6.41 -5.01 10.00
C ILE A 161 -5.65 -4.48 8.79
N SER A 162 -4.60 -3.70 9.04
CA SER A 162 -3.73 -3.24 7.96
C SER A 162 -2.27 -3.60 8.23
N TYR A 163 -1.54 -3.77 7.15
CA TYR A 163 -0.13 -4.15 7.12
C TYR A 163 0.62 -3.11 6.30
N TYR A 164 1.71 -2.60 6.83
CA TYR A 164 2.64 -1.78 6.07
C TYR A 164 3.82 -2.63 5.63
N GLY A 165 4.29 -2.44 4.41
CA GLY A 165 5.39 -3.23 3.85
C GLY A 165 5.85 -2.72 2.50
N ASN A 166 6.61 -3.54 1.79
CA ASN A 166 7.12 -3.26 0.45
C ASN A 166 6.77 -4.37 -0.53
N ILE A 167 6.70 -3.99 -1.82
CA ILE A 167 6.44 -4.91 -2.93
C ILE A 167 7.71 -5.15 -3.74
N SER A 168 7.92 -6.39 -4.15
CA SER A 168 8.98 -6.86 -5.05
C SER A 168 8.46 -7.90 -6.03
N GLY A 169 9.19 -8.15 -7.11
CA GLY A 169 8.88 -9.18 -8.10
C GLY A 169 10.04 -9.40 -9.03
#